data_086d1e37b15471d28178c6dfc8848eaf
#
_entry.id   086d1e37b15471d28178c6dfc8848eaf
#
_cell.length_a   1.000
_cell.length_b   1.000
_cell.length_c   1.000
_cell.angle_alpha   90.00
_cell.angle_beta   90.00
_cell.angle_gamma   90.00
#
_symmetry.space_group_name_H-M   'P 1'
#
loop_
_entity.id
_entity.type
_entity.pdbx_description
1 polymer ?
#
loop_
_entity_poly.entity_id
_entity_poly.type
_entity_poly.pdbx_seq_one_letter_code
_entity_poly.pdbx_strand_id
1 'polypeptide(L)'
;MKNKKLLCSVCFLFAFMSVLWGQNITVKGNVTSKTDGQPVIGASVVEATATANGTITDLDGNFTLSVPANSTLKITYIGYKPVTVKSATIVNVLLEEDT
;
A
#
# COMPACT_ATOMS: atom_id res chain seq x y z
N MET A 1 -2.14 5.03 -47.93
CA MET A 1 -0.91 4.34 -47.56
C MET A 1 -0.09 5.06 -46.56
N LYS A 2 0.08 6.37 -46.63
CA LYS A 2 0.79 7.14 -45.63
C LYS A 2 0.09 7.15 -44.24
N ASN A 3 -1.24 6.99 -44.24
CA ASN A 3 -2.05 7.03 -43.01
C ASN A 3 -1.91 5.78 -42.12
N LYS A 4 -1.52 4.64 -42.71
CA LYS A 4 -1.35 3.39 -41.96
C LYS A 4 -0.13 3.44 -41.01
N LYS A 5 0.96 4.07 -41.41
CA LYS A 5 2.15 4.22 -40.60
C LYS A 5 1.93 5.17 -39.41
N LEU A 6 1.18 6.24 -39.64
CA LEU A 6 0.81 7.19 -38.58
C LEU A 6 -0.12 6.57 -37.53
N LEU A 7 -1.10 5.75 -37.99
CA LEU A 7 -1.99 5.05 -37.08
C LEU A 7 -1.29 4.03 -36.18
N CYS A 8 -0.34 3.27 -36.74
CA CYS A 8 0.45 2.32 -35.96
C CYS A 8 1.34 3.00 -34.93
N SER A 9 1.91 4.16 -35.25
CA SER A 9 2.73 4.94 -34.35
C SER A 9 1.92 5.48 -33.14
N VAL A 10 0.72 5.97 -33.42
CA VAL A 10 -0.20 6.48 -32.38
C VAL A 10 -0.69 5.35 -31.48
N CYS A 11 -1.05 4.19 -32.05
CA CYS A 11 -1.45 3.02 -31.27
C CYS A 11 -0.33 2.52 -30.36
N PHE A 12 0.91 2.54 -30.82
CA PHE A 12 2.07 2.15 -30.05
C PHE A 12 2.30 3.09 -28.87
N LEU A 13 2.13 4.39 -29.08
CA LEU A 13 2.23 5.38 -28.00
C LEU A 13 1.15 5.21 -26.94
N PHE A 14 -0.08 4.92 -27.34
CA PHE A 14 -1.17 4.63 -26.41
C PHE A 14 -0.91 3.37 -25.60
N ALA A 15 -0.42 2.32 -26.22
CA ALA A 15 -0.09 1.07 -25.52
C ALA A 15 1.03 1.28 -24.50
N PHE A 16 2.02 2.10 -24.82
CA PHE A 16 3.11 2.42 -23.93
C PHE A 16 2.64 3.23 -22.71
N MET A 17 1.75 4.21 -22.93
CA MET A 17 1.18 5.01 -21.85
C MET A 17 0.30 4.16 -20.90
N SER A 18 -0.45 3.20 -21.42
CA SER A 18 -1.28 2.34 -20.59
C SER A 18 -0.46 1.41 -19.69
N VAL A 19 0.78 1.07 -20.07
CA VAL A 19 1.68 0.28 -19.23
C VAL A 19 2.20 1.08 -18.05
N LEU A 20 2.33 2.41 -18.17
CA LEU A 20 2.77 3.28 -17.09
C LEU A 20 1.69 3.56 -16.05
N TRP A 21 0.43 3.29 -16.37
CA TRP A 21 -0.71 3.52 -15.48
C TRP A 21 -1.09 2.21 -14.78
N GLY A 22 -1.25 2.26 -13.49
CA GLY A 22 -1.89 1.19 -12.74
C GLY A 22 -0.98 0.04 -12.31
N GLN A 23 0.29 0.32 -12.04
CA GLN A 23 1.12 -0.66 -11.37
C GLN A 23 0.83 -0.66 -9.89
N ASN A 24 -0.10 -1.52 -9.48
CA ASN A 24 -0.39 -1.74 -8.07
C ASN A 24 0.36 -2.98 -7.59
N ILE A 25 0.77 -2.93 -6.33
CA ILE A 25 1.34 -4.07 -5.63
C ILE A 25 0.37 -4.49 -4.52
N THR A 26 0.38 -5.77 -4.19
CA THR A 26 -0.32 -6.29 -3.04
C THR A 26 0.65 -6.35 -1.87
N VAL A 27 0.36 -5.56 -0.84
CA VAL A 27 1.15 -5.53 0.38
C VAL A 27 0.55 -6.53 1.35
N LYS A 28 1.36 -7.46 1.83
CA LYS A 28 1.01 -8.34 2.94
C LYS A 28 1.83 -7.92 4.13
N GLY A 29 1.16 -7.61 5.24
CA GLY A 29 1.84 -7.08 6.39
C GLY A 29 1.39 -7.69 7.70
N ASN A 30 2.16 -7.41 8.73
CA ASN A 30 1.88 -7.82 10.10
C ASN A 30 2.20 -6.66 11.03
N VAL A 31 1.29 -6.40 11.96
CA VAL A 31 1.44 -5.33 12.96
C VAL A 31 1.47 -5.95 14.34
N THR A 32 2.55 -5.71 15.06
CA THR A 32 2.72 -6.18 16.43
C THR A 32 3.07 -5.02 17.35
N SER A 33 2.80 -5.20 18.65
CA SER A 33 3.17 -4.24 19.67
C SER A 33 4.63 -4.44 20.07
N LYS A 34 5.39 -3.36 20.09
CA LYS A 34 6.79 -3.40 20.50
C LYS A 34 6.93 -3.81 21.97
N THR A 35 5.95 -3.47 22.81
CA THR A 35 6.02 -3.69 24.24
C THR A 35 5.95 -5.17 24.62
N ASP A 36 5.05 -5.94 24.01
CA ASP A 36 4.79 -7.34 24.39
C ASP A 36 4.89 -8.32 23.23
N GLY A 37 5.15 -7.85 22.02
CA GLY A 37 5.23 -8.70 20.85
C GLY A 37 3.90 -9.28 20.38
N GLN A 38 2.78 -8.86 20.96
CA GLN A 38 1.46 -9.38 20.62
C GLN A 38 0.92 -8.72 19.35
N PRO A 39 0.08 -9.43 18.58
CA PRO A 39 -0.54 -8.82 17.41
C PRO A 39 -1.43 -7.65 17.79
N VAL A 40 -1.40 -6.58 16.99
CA VAL A 40 -2.31 -5.45 17.16
C VAL A 40 -3.52 -5.70 16.26
N ILE A 41 -4.66 -5.95 16.88
CA ILE A 41 -5.91 -6.31 16.21
C ILE A 41 -6.71 -5.03 15.93
N GLY A 42 -7.17 -4.86 14.69
CA GLY A 42 -7.98 -3.71 14.32
C GLY A 42 -7.20 -2.42 14.08
N ALA A 43 -5.89 -2.51 13.91
CA ALA A 43 -5.08 -1.36 13.51
C ALA A 43 -5.45 -0.91 12.09
N SER A 44 -5.52 0.39 11.89
CA SER A 44 -5.84 0.97 10.58
C SER A 44 -4.57 1.05 9.73
N VAL A 45 -4.65 0.55 8.51
CA VAL A 45 -3.58 0.65 7.51
C VAL A 45 -4.16 1.32 6.29
N VAL A 46 -3.67 2.52 5.97
CA VAL A 46 -4.19 3.29 4.84
C VAL A 46 -3.05 3.78 3.97
N GLU A 47 -3.36 4.03 2.70
CA GLU A 47 -2.46 4.75 1.82
C GLU A 47 -2.43 6.22 2.24
N ALA A 48 -1.25 6.78 2.52
CA ALA A 48 -1.12 8.09 3.13
C ALA A 48 -1.73 9.22 2.30
N THR A 49 -1.68 9.11 0.97
CA THR A 49 -2.20 10.12 0.05
C THR A 49 -3.61 9.82 -0.45
N ALA A 50 -4.15 8.64 -0.15
CA ALA A 50 -5.49 8.21 -0.56
C ALA A 50 -6.11 7.41 0.58
N THR A 51 -6.50 8.10 1.65
CA THR A 51 -6.91 7.48 2.92
C THR A 51 -8.19 6.66 2.83
N ALA A 52 -8.97 6.81 1.74
CA ALA A 52 -10.11 5.93 1.46
C ALA A 52 -9.66 4.52 1.08
N ASN A 53 -8.41 4.34 0.64
CA ASN A 53 -7.84 3.04 0.35
C ASN A 53 -7.15 2.51 1.60
N GLY A 54 -7.83 1.66 2.32
CA GLY A 54 -7.29 1.13 3.58
C GLY A 54 -7.93 -0.17 4.00
N THR A 55 -7.36 -0.74 5.04
CA THR A 55 -7.83 -1.97 5.66
C THR A 55 -7.53 -1.94 7.15
N ILE A 56 -7.95 -2.96 7.85
CA ILE A 56 -7.64 -3.14 9.28
C ILE A 56 -6.98 -4.50 9.48
N THR A 57 -6.16 -4.61 10.52
CA THR A 57 -5.51 -5.86 10.87
C THR A 57 -6.49 -6.87 11.47
N ASP A 58 -6.23 -8.14 11.21
CA ASP A 58 -7.04 -9.26 11.72
C ASP A 58 -6.57 -9.72 13.11
N LEU A 59 -7.10 -10.86 13.56
CA LEU A 59 -6.80 -11.43 14.89
C LEU A 59 -5.32 -11.78 15.08
N ASP A 60 -4.61 -12.02 13.99
CA ASP A 60 -3.17 -12.32 14.01
C ASP A 60 -2.31 -11.08 13.75
N GLY A 61 -2.93 -9.90 13.62
CA GLY A 61 -2.25 -8.66 13.26
C GLY A 61 -1.89 -8.55 11.79
N ASN A 62 -2.39 -9.44 10.95
CA ASN A 62 -2.10 -9.46 9.53
C ASN A 62 -3.03 -8.54 8.74
N PHE A 63 -2.53 -7.97 7.67
CA PHE A 63 -3.33 -7.20 6.73
C PHE A 63 -2.87 -7.46 5.29
N THR A 64 -3.78 -7.21 4.37
CA THR A 64 -3.51 -7.23 2.93
C THR A 64 -4.12 -5.97 2.32
N LEU A 65 -3.34 -5.25 1.54
CA LEU A 65 -3.78 -3.99 0.93
C LEU A 65 -3.13 -3.84 -0.45
N SER A 66 -3.95 -3.50 -1.44
CA SER A 66 -3.46 -3.19 -2.79
C SER A 66 -3.23 -1.69 -2.89
N VAL A 67 -2.01 -1.28 -3.24
CA VAL A 67 -1.61 0.12 -3.36
C VAL A 67 -0.72 0.30 -4.57
N PRO A 68 -0.62 1.53 -5.11
CA PRO A 68 0.37 1.79 -6.15
C PRO A 68 1.79 1.55 -5.64
N ALA A 69 2.67 1.09 -6.54
CA ALA A 69 4.09 0.95 -6.22
C ALA A 69 4.66 2.30 -5.76
N ASN A 70 5.58 2.25 -4.80
CA ASN A 70 6.22 3.45 -4.23
C ASN A 70 5.27 4.37 -3.43
N SER A 71 4.14 3.84 -2.98
CA SER A 71 3.26 4.59 -2.09
C SER A 71 3.77 4.53 -0.64
N THR A 72 3.19 5.36 0.22
CA THR A 72 3.47 5.37 1.64
C THR A 72 2.23 4.89 2.38
N LEU A 73 2.42 3.98 3.32
CA LEU A 73 1.34 3.46 4.16
C LEU A 73 1.41 4.13 5.53
N LYS A 74 0.26 4.44 6.09
CA LYS A 74 0.13 4.98 7.44
C LYS A 74 -0.62 3.97 8.31
N ILE A 75 0.00 3.57 9.39
CA ILE A 75 -0.57 2.61 10.33
C ILE A 75 -0.86 3.34 11.64
N THR A 76 -2.11 3.24 12.11
CA THR A 76 -2.56 3.90 13.33
C THR A 76 -3.39 2.94 14.18
N TYR A 77 -3.29 3.11 15.48
CA TYR A 77 -4.16 2.45 16.46
C TYR A 77 -4.25 3.30 17.71
N ILE A 78 -5.40 3.26 18.36
CA ILE A 78 -5.64 4.05 19.59
C ILE A 78 -4.63 3.65 20.67
N GLY A 79 -3.94 4.64 21.24
CA GLY A 79 -2.95 4.42 22.27
C GLY A 79 -1.54 4.15 21.77
N TYR A 80 -1.33 4.19 20.45
CA TYR A 80 -0.04 3.95 19.82
C TYR A 80 0.37 5.13 18.94
N LYS A 81 1.67 5.33 18.80
CA LYS A 81 2.21 6.34 17.89
C LYS A 81 1.98 5.92 16.45
N PRO A 82 1.56 6.85 15.57
CA PRO A 82 1.42 6.53 14.15
C PRO A 82 2.76 6.15 13.53
N VAL A 83 2.72 5.21 12.59
CA VAL A 83 3.90 4.76 11.85
C VAL A 83 3.63 4.93 10.35
N THR A 84 4.61 5.43 9.63
CA THR A 84 4.57 5.48 8.17
C THR A 84 5.69 4.61 7.61
N VAL A 85 5.36 3.83 6.57
CA VAL A 85 6.31 2.93 5.92
C VAL A 85 6.13 3.01 4.41
N LYS A 86 7.19 2.76 3.66
CA LYS A 86 7.11 2.58 2.21
C LYS A 86 6.40 1.28 1.88
N SER A 87 5.60 1.29 0.82
CA SER A 87 4.95 0.08 0.34
C SER A 87 5.98 -0.92 -0.15
N ALA A 88 5.74 -2.18 0.17
CA ALA A 88 6.53 -3.33 -0.27
C ALA A 88 5.62 -4.54 -0.28
N THR A 89 6.04 -5.62 -0.89
CA THR A 89 5.20 -6.84 -0.93
C THR A 89 5.05 -7.48 0.44
N ILE A 90 6.03 -7.27 1.33
CA ILE A 90 5.98 -7.72 2.72
C ILE A 90 6.39 -6.57 3.61
N VAL A 91 5.55 -6.25 4.61
CA VAL A 91 5.79 -5.16 5.56
C VAL A 91 5.51 -5.65 6.97
N ASN A 92 6.50 -5.55 7.84
CA ASN A 92 6.35 -5.86 9.26
C ASN A 92 6.45 -4.56 10.05
N VAL A 93 5.45 -4.29 10.88
CA VAL A 93 5.32 -3.03 11.61
C VAL A 93 5.31 -3.31 13.11
N LEU A 94 6.13 -2.56 13.84
CA LEU A 94 6.10 -2.53 15.31
C LEU A 94 5.48 -1.22 15.74
N LEU A 95 4.39 -1.29 16.50
CA LEU A 95 3.75 -0.12 17.07
C LEU A 95 4.25 0.12 18.49
N GLU A 96 4.59 1.36 18.77
CA GLU A 96 5.06 1.80 20.08
C GLU A 96 3.93 2.56 20.79
N GLU A 97 3.72 2.25 22.07
CA GLU A 97 2.71 2.92 22.86
C GLU A 97 3.01 4.41 22.99
N ASP A 98 1.97 5.22 22.87
CA ASP A 98 2.02 6.67 23.05
C ASP A 98 1.63 7.00 24.48
N THR A 99 2.63 7.21 25.32
CA THR A 99 2.42 7.51 26.75
C THR A 99 2.41 9.02 27.06
#